data_f2ba7ef790290f16f3f8d55014748b3b
#
_entry.id   f2ba7ef790290f16f3f8d55014748b3b
#
_cell.length_a   1.000
_cell.length_b   1.000
_cell.length_c   1.000
_cell.angle_alpha   90.00
_cell.angle_beta   90.00
_cell.angle_gamma   90.00
#
_symmetry.space_group_name_H-M   'P 1'
#
loop_
_entity.id
_entity.type
_entity.pdbx_description
1 polymer ?
#
loop_
_entity_poly.entity_id
_entity_poly.type
_entity_poly.pdbx_seq_one_letter_code
_entity_poly.pdbx_strand_id
1 'polypeptide(L)'
;MQCASSVRKTALRTAAIGHLQEKGFSACPMDESSRIKLLSLQRMEATEAEVYRRLARMQSNPMNRSILEGIALEEERHEAVIERMTGEKVKADMGKVRRQVMLARLFGFTFSVKMMEATEQDAAAEYRELGLHEIADEEEAHEENMIGMLDEERLRYSGSVVLGMSDALVELTGALAGLTFALQDLRLVALAGLVTGIAAAFSMGASEYLSSRAEKKSESAVKAAFFTWISYLITVLLLVSPYLLFNVDSPDYQGLEPHVQALLCTFVIGLLIVAVFNFYVSVVEEVSFSSRFLEMVGILGVVSLISYGIGILLRGALGIEV
;
A
#
# COMPACT_ATOMS: atom_id res chain seq x y z
N MET A 1 -5.81 -1.06 -37.14
CA MET A 1 -6.23 0.27 -37.63
C MET A 1 -6.35 1.33 -36.54
N GLN A 2 -6.24 1.00 -35.27
CA GLN A 2 -6.30 1.96 -34.15
C GLN A 2 -4.96 2.64 -33.82
N CYS A 3 -3.83 2.05 -34.16
CA CYS A 3 -2.50 2.61 -33.88
C CYS A 3 -2.15 3.86 -34.72
N ALA A 4 -2.72 3.99 -35.93
CA ALA A 4 -2.47 5.14 -36.81
C ALA A 4 -3.21 6.43 -36.43
N SER A 5 -4.27 6.34 -35.59
CA SER A 5 -5.01 7.52 -35.14
C SER A 5 -4.34 8.24 -33.97
N SER A 6 -3.63 7.50 -33.11
CA SER A 6 -2.88 8.03 -31.98
C SER A 6 -1.70 8.90 -32.44
N VAL A 7 -0.91 8.41 -33.42
CA VAL A 7 0.26 9.14 -33.94
C VAL A 7 -0.16 10.46 -34.63
N ARG A 8 -1.32 10.52 -35.28
CA ARG A 8 -1.85 11.77 -35.86
C ARG A 8 -2.32 12.79 -34.83
N LYS A 9 -2.84 12.33 -33.69
CA LYS A 9 -3.22 13.25 -32.59
C LYS A 9 -1.99 13.88 -31.92
N THR A 10 -0.91 13.14 -31.76
CA THR A 10 0.36 13.63 -31.22
C THR A 10 0.99 14.67 -32.16
N ALA A 11 0.97 14.44 -33.48
CA ALA A 11 1.52 15.39 -34.46
C ALA A 11 0.73 16.69 -34.56
N LEU A 12 -0.60 16.66 -34.36
CA LEU A 12 -1.44 17.85 -34.34
C LEU A 12 -1.27 18.66 -33.04
N ARG A 13 -0.95 18.00 -31.91
CA ARG A 13 -0.63 18.65 -30.64
C ARG A 13 0.71 19.40 -30.69
N THR A 14 1.72 18.85 -31.38
CA THR A 14 3.02 19.53 -31.57
C THR A 14 2.87 20.83 -32.38
N ALA A 15 1.89 20.93 -33.28
CA ALA A 15 1.60 22.15 -34.03
C ALA A 15 0.91 23.24 -33.18
N ALA A 16 0.12 22.86 -32.17
CA ALA A 16 -0.50 23.84 -31.24
C ALA A 16 0.53 24.51 -30.33
N ILE A 17 1.61 23.83 -29.99
CA ILE A 17 2.72 24.38 -29.17
C ILE A 17 3.47 25.48 -29.92
N GLY A 18 3.53 25.43 -31.25
CA GLY A 18 4.11 26.49 -32.09
C GLY A 18 3.37 27.84 -32.00
N HIS A 19 2.08 27.82 -31.67
CA HIS A 19 1.28 29.06 -31.56
C HIS A 19 1.43 29.80 -30.22
N LEU A 20 1.93 29.12 -29.16
CA LEU A 20 2.21 29.74 -27.87
C LEU A 20 3.55 30.50 -27.86
N GLN A 21 4.44 30.22 -28.83
CA GLN A 21 5.71 30.92 -28.97
C GLN A 21 5.58 32.36 -29.50
N GLU A 22 4.44 32.74 -30.07
CA GLU A 22 4.26 34.09 -30.67
C GLU A 22 3.53 35.10 -29.76
N LYS A 23 2.88 34.65 -28.68
CA LYS A 23 2.34 35.60 -27.69
C LYS A 23 3.40 35.87 -26.64
N GLY A 24 4.19 36.93 -26.86
CA GLY A 24 5.14 37.47 -25.90
C GLY A 24 4.47 37.57 -24.52
N PHE A 25 4.86 36.70 -23.60
CA PHE A 25 4.51 36.79 -22.19
C PHE A 25 5.27 38.02 -21.65
N SER A 26 4.61 39.18 -21.70
CA SER A 26 5.06 40.33 -20.97
C SER A 26 5.06 39.98 -19.51
N ALA A 27 6.23 39.91 -18.90
CA ALA A 27 6.41 39.62 -17.49
C ALA A 27 5.66 40.68 -16.66
N CYS A 28 4.40 40.41 -16.35
CA CYS A 28 3.74 41.07 -15.24
C CYS A 28 4.56 40.72 -14.00
N PRO A 29 4.92 41.69 -13.12
CA PRO A 29 5.67 41.38 -11.93
C PRO A 29 4.85 40.41 -11.09
N MET A 30 5.30 39.15 -11.11
CA MET A 30 4.71 38.08 -10.30
C MET A 30 4.89 38.44 -8.83
N ASP A 31 3.83 38.38 -8.06
CA ASP A 31 3.95 38.60 -6.61
C ASP A 31 4.79 37.49 -5.97
N GLU A 32 5.45 37.81 -4.87
CA GLU A 32 6.39 36.91 -4.19
C GLU A 32 5.69 35.60 -3.74
N SER A 33 4.39 35.64 -3.39
CA SER A 33 3.60 34.48 -3.01
C SER A 33 3.45 33.51 -4.19
N SER A 34 3.04 34.00 -5.35
CA SER A 34 2.90 33.19 -6.56
C SER A 34 4.24 32.60 -7.04
N ARG A 35 5.33 33.36 -6.86
CA ARG A 35 6.67 32.86 -7.19
C ARG A 35 7.11 31.71 -6.29
N ILE A 36 6.86 31.80 -4.98
CA ILE A 36 7.16 30.71 -4.02
C ILE A 36 6.35 29.46 -4.36
N LYS A 37 5.07 29.60 -4.66
CA LYS A 37 4.21 28.48 -5.10
C LYS A 37 4.77 27.82 -6.36
N LEU A 38 5.08 28.60 -7.42
CA LEU A 38 5.65 28.08 -8.66
C LEU A 38 6.98 27.35 -8.46
N LEU A 39 7.88 27.86 -7.62
CA LEU A 39 9.14 27.17 -7.30
C LEU A 39 8.92 25.85 -6.53
N SER A 40 7.86 25.78 -5.71
CA SER A 40 7.47 24.55 -5.03
C SER A 40 6.96 23.51 -6.01
N LEU A 41 6.05 23.90 -6.91
CA LEU A 41 5.51 23.07 -7.98
C LEU A 41 6.62 22.61 -8.93
N GLN A 42 7.50 23.52 -9.39
CA GLN A 42 8.64 23.19 -10.23
C GLN A 42 9.56 22.12 -9.58
N ARG A 43 9.77 22.21 -8.26
CA ARG A 43 10.55 21.20 -7.52
C ARG A 43 9.80 19.87 -7.44
N MET A 44 8.47 19.88 -7.38
CA MET A 44 7.64 18.70 -7.39
C MET A 44 7.81 17.97 -8.72
N GLU A 45 7.60 18.64 -9.85
CA GLU A 45 7.77 18.08 -11.20
C GLU A 45 9.17 17.48 -11.42
N ALA A 46 10.22 18.24 -11.07
CA ALA A 46 11.60 17.76 -11.17
C ALA A 46 11.83 16.49 -10.31
N THR A 47 11.15 16.39 -9.17
CA THR A 47 11.25 15.24 -8.26
C THR A 47 10.53 14.03 -8.83
N GLU A 48 9.34 14.21 -9.37
CA GLU A 48 8.50 13.19 -9.95
C GLU A 48 9.10 12.62 -11.23
N ALA A 49 9.59 13.47 -12.13
CA ALA A 49 10.36 13.06 -13.29
C ALA A 49 11.51 12.10 -12.93
N GLU A 50 12.27 12.41 -11.87
CA GLU A 50 13.38 11.56 -11.41
C GLU A 50 12.88 10.25 -10.76
N VAL A 51 11.74 10.28 -10.03
CA VAL A 51 11.11 9.06 -9.48
C VAL A 51 10.68 8.14 -10.62
N TYR A 52 9.86 8.62 -11.54
CA TYR A 52 9.36 7.82 -12.68
C TYR A 52 10.50 7.25 -13.52
N ARG A 53 11.55 8.03 -13.77
CA ARG A 53 12.75 7.55 -14.48
C ARG A 53 13.46 6.41 -13.74
N ARG A 54 13.52 6.46 -12.41
CA ARG A 54 14.11 5.37 -11.60
C ARG A 54 13.21 4.16 -11.54
N LEU A 55 11.90 4.35 -11.41
CA LEU A 55 10.94 3.26 -11.45
C LEU A 55 10.96 2.54 -12.80
N ALA A 56 11.04 3.27 -13.90
CA ALA A 56 11.17 2.72 -15.26
C ALA A 56 12.41 1.81 -15.40
N ARG A 57 13.56 2.24 -14.87
CA ARG A 57 14.79 1.42 -14.88
C ARG A 57 14.68 0.13 -14.07
N MET A 58 13.78 0.06 -13.12
CA MET A 58 13.55 -1.13 -12.31
C MET A 58 12.59 -2.13 -12.98
N GLN A 59 11.90 -1.72 -14.06
CA GLN A 59 10.91 -2.57 -14.72
C GLN A 59 11.55 -3.56 -15.67
N SER A 60 11.17 -4.84 -15.52
CA SER A 60 11.50 -5.90 -16.47
C SER A 60 10.53 -5.94 -17.65
N ASN A 61 9.27 -5.55 -17.43
CA ASN A 61 8.24 -5.46 -18.47
C ASN A 61 8.51 -4.24 -19.36
N PRO A 62 8.74 -4.42 -20.67
CA PRO A 62 9.03 -3.30 -21.59
C PRO A 62 7.87 -2.31 -21.70
N MET A 63 6.63 -2.78 -21.58
CA MET A 63 5.45 -1.92 -21.64
C MET A 63 5.37 -1.00 -20.42
N ASN A 64 5.50 -1.54 -19.22
CA ASN A 64 5.54 -0.74 -17.99
C ASN A 64 6.70 0.27 -18.01
N ARG A 65 7.88 -0.16 -18.50
CA ARG A 65 9.02 0.74 -18.67
C ARG A 65 8.69 1.91 -19.59
N SER A 66 8.08 1.64 -20.75
CA SER A 66 7.72 2.66 -21.73
C SER A 66 6.69 3.65 -21.20
N ILE A 67 5.71 3.16 -20.41
CA ILE A 67 4.70 4.00 -19.78
C ILE A 67 5.36 4.95 -18.78
N LEU A 68 6.18 4.42 -17.87
CA LEU A 68 6.86 5.22 -16.84
C LEU A 68 7.88 6.20 -17.43
N GLU A 69 8.55 5.85 -18.53
CA GLU A 69 9.44 6.76 -19.28
C GLU A 69 8.62 7.87 -19.95
N GLY A 70 7.42 7.56 -20.44
CA GLY A 70 6.49 8.55 -21.00
C GLY A 70 6.07 9.59 -19.96
N ILE A 71 5.63 9.13 -18.78
CA ILE A 71 5.26 10.01 -17.66
C ILE A 71 6.47 10.89 -17.28
N ALA A 72 7.65 10.30 -17.09
CA ALA A 72 8.84 11.06 -16.73
C ALA A 72 9.19 12.19 -17.72
N LEU A 73 8.90 12.01 -19.02
CA LEU A 73 9.10 13.04 -20.04
C LEU A 73 8.04 14.14 -19.96
N GLU A 74 6.83 13.82 -19.54
CA GLU A 74 5.74 14.78 -19.36
C GLU A 74 6.02 15.67 -18.14
N GLU A 75 6.46 15.10 -17.02
CA GLU A 75 6.89 15.86 -15.85
C GLU A 75 8.10 16.77 -16.16
N GLU A 76 9.06 16.30 -16.95
CA GLU A 76 10.17 17.17 -17.43
C GLU A 76 9.67 18.34 -18.27
N ARG A 77 8.60 18.14 -19.03
CA ARG A 77 8.00 19.22 -19.82
C ARG A 77 7.28 20.23 -18.93
N HIS A 78 6.52 19.77 -17.91
CA HIS A 78 5.88 20.63 -16.92
C HIS A 78 6.91 21.45 -16.16
N GLU A 79 7.97 20.82 -15.67
CA GLU A 79 9.11 21.51 -15.03
C GLU A 79 9.70 22.58 -15.94
N ALA A 80 9.94 22.28 -17.22
CA ALA A 80 10.50 23.23 -18.17
C ALA A 80 9.57 24.42 -18.49
N VAL A 81 8.23 24.21 -18.43
CA VAL A 81 7.26 25.32 -18.57
C VAL A 81 7.36 26.25 -17.37
N ILE A 82 7.39 25.71 -16.16
CA ILE A 82 7.48 26.50 -14.93
C ILE A 82 8.85 27.17 -14.80
N GLU A 83 9.96 26.52 -15.22
CA GLU A 83 11.31 27.13 -15.27
C GLU A 83 11.32 28.40 -16.12
N ARG A 84 10.61 28.41 -17.25
CA ARG A 84 10.51 29.62 -18.10
C ARG A 84 9.79 30.78 -17.41
N MET A 85 8.83 30.48 -16.53
CA MET A 85 8.07 31.48 -15.78
C MET A 85 8.87 32.00 -14.57
N THR A 86 9.54 31.14 -13.85
CA THR A 86 10.33 31.48 -12.65
C THR A 86 11.70 32.06 -13.02
N GLY A 87 12.25 31.68 -14.17
CA GLY A 87 13.62 32.02 -14.58
C GLY A 87 14.70 31.30 -13.77
N GLU A 88 14.33 30.33 -12.92
CA GLU A 88 15.24 29.62 -12.01
C GLU A 88 15.22 28.12 -12.25
N LYS A 89 16.40 27.50 -12.13
CA LYS A 89 16.54 26.04 -12.11
C LYS A 89 16.42 25.50 -10.70
N VAL A 90 15.52 24.56 -10.50
CA VAL A 90 15.38 23.86 -9.22
C VAL A 90 15.96 22.45 -9.32
N LYS A 91 16.36 21.90 -8.18
CA LYS A 91 16.83 20.52 -8.09
C LYS A 91 15.75 19.64 -7.47
N ALA A 92 15.61 18.43 -8.00
CA ALA A 92 14.78 17.39 -7.43
C ALA A 92 15.12 17.13 -5.95
N ASP A 93 14.11 16.86 -5.14
CA ASP A 93 14.29 16.43 -3.76
C ASP A 93 14.70 14.94 -3.72
N MET A 94 16.01 14.73 -3.63
CA MET A 94 16.57 13.39 -3.61
C MET A 94 16.17 12.56 -2.37
N GLY A 95 15.72 13.20 -1.29
CA GLY A 95 15.16 12.54 -0.12
C GLY A 95 13.82 11.90 -0.45
N LYS A 96 12.91 12.68 -1.05
CA LYS A 96 11.63 12.18 -1.56
C LYS A 96 11.83 11.09 -2.61
N VAL A 97 12.72 11.27 -3.59
CA VAL A 97 13.05 10.28 -4.61
C VAL A 97 13.48 8.95 -3.98
N ARG A 98 14.41 8.95 -3.02
CA ARG A 98 14.86 7.73 -2.34
C ARG A 98 13.73 7.05 -1.58
N ARG A 99 12.89 7.82 -0.90
CA ARG A 99 11.72 7.31 -0.17
C ARG A 99 10.75 6.59 -1.12
N GLN A 100 10.39 7.22 -2.24
CA GLN A 100 9.46 6.64 -3.23
C GLN A 100 10.03 5.38 -3.88
N VAL A 101 11.30 5.38 -4.27
CA VAL A 101 11.98 4.19 -4.80
C VAL A 101 12.04 3.05 -3.77
N MET A 102 12.23 3.38 -2.49
CA MET A 102 12.19 2.38 -1.40
C MET A 102 10.79 1.81 -1.23
N LEU A 103 9.75 2.64 -1.23
CA LEU A 103 8.35 2.21 -1.15
C LEU A 103 7.98 1.32 -2.35
N ALA A 104 8.41 1.68 -3.56
CA ALA A 104 8.21 0.87 -4.74
C ALA A 104 8.87 -0.52 -4.64
N ARG A 105 10.04 -0.63 -3.99
CA ARG A 105 10.69 -1.92 -3.75
C ARG A 105 9.95 -2.79 -2.73
N LEU A 106 9.39 -2.17 -1.69
CA LEU A 106 8.69 -2.88 -0.62
C LEU A 106 7.25 -3.25 -1.03
N PHE A 107 6.50 -2.28 -1.53
CA PHE A 107 5.05 -2.40 -1.76
C PHE A 107 4.66 -2.54 -3.23
N GLY A 108 5.61 -2.39 -4.15
CA GLY A 108 5.35 -2.39 -5.59
C GLY A 108 5.40 -0.97 -6.19
N PHE A 109 5.64 -0.91 -7.49
CA PHE A 109 5.77 0.39 -8.15
C PHE A 109 4.41 1.09 -8.31
N THR A 110 3.32 0.36 -8.55
CA THR A 110 1.96 0.91 -8.62
C THR A 110 1.55 1.58 -7.30
N PHE A 111 1.89 0.98 -6.15
CA PHE A 111 1.68 1.59 -4.85
C PHE A 111 2.41 2.95 -4.73
N SER A 112 3.68 3.00 -5.15
CA SER A 112 4.48 4.23 -5.09
C SER A 112 3.91 5.31 -6.00
N VAL A 113 3.46 4.95 -7.19
CA VAL A 113 2.84 5.86 -8.15
C VAL A 113 1.53 6.41 -7.58
N LYS A 114 0.60 5.56 -7.17
CA LYS A 114 -0.68 5.99 -6.56
C LYS A 114 -0.51 6.87 -5.32
N MET A 115 0.55 6.62 -4.54
CA MET A 115 0.86 7.47 -3.38
C MET A 115 1.39 8.86 -3.80
N MET A 116 2.01 8.98 -4.97
CA MET A 116 2.41 10.28 -5.53
C MET A 116 1.19 11.04 -6.02
N GLU A 117 0.34 10.40 -6.80
CA GLU A 117 -0.90 10.98 -7.33
C GLU A 117 -1.82 11.53 -6.26
N ALA A 118 -1.99 10.80 -5.15
CA ALA A 118 -2.78 11.30 -4.02
C ALA A 118 -2.27 12.63 -3.46
N THR A 119 -0.98 12.97 -3.73
CA THR A 119 -0.38 14.27 -3.36
C THR A 119 -0.54 15.32 -4.46
N GLU A 120 -0.78 14.90 -5.70
CA GLU A 120 -0.90 15.76 -6.89
C GLU A 120 -2.32 16.32 -7.09
N GLN A 121 -3.35 15.67 -6.54
CA GLN A 121 -4.72 16.17 -6.58
C GLN A 121 -4.86 17.60 -6.01
N ASP A 122 -4.07 17.93 -4.98
CA ASP A 122 -4.00 19.29 -4.45
C ASP A 122 -3.27 20.24 -5.42
N ALA A 123 -2.31 19.74 -6.22
CA ALA A 123 -1.51 20.53 -7.14
C ALA A 123 -2.31 21.02 -8.36
N ALA A 124 -3.25 20.22 -8.88
CA ALA A 124 -4.11 20.63 -10.00
C ALA A 124 -4.92 21.91 -9.68
N ALA A 125 -5.38 22.04 -8.43
CA ALA A 125 -6.05 23.26 -7.97
C ALA A 125 -5.08 24.46 -7.95
N GLU A 126 -3.84 24.27 -7.47
CA GLU A 126 -2.80 25.32 -7.45
C GLU A 126 -2.38 25.74 -8.87
N TYR A 127 -2.27 24.80 -9.81
CA TYR A 127 -2.01 25.12 -11.23
C TYR A 127 -3.10 25.99 -11.83
N ARG A 128 -4.39 25.70 -11.55
CA ARG A 128 -5.51 26.53 -12.02
C ARG A 128 -5.47 27.93 -11.42
N GLU A 129 -5.15 28.07 -10.13
CA GLU A 129 -4.99 29.38 -9.49
C GLU A 129 -3.88 30.22 -10.13
N LEU A 130 -2.80 29.57 -10.57
CA LEU A 130 -1.66 30.21 -11.22
C LEU A 130 -1.83 30.41 -12.73
N GLY A 131 -3.01 30.04 -13.30
CA GLY A 131 -3.32 30.17 -14.71
C GLY A 131 -2.70 29.10 -15.61
N LEU A 132 -2.15 28.03 -15.04
CA LEU A 132 -1.56 26.88 -15.75
C LEU A 132 -2.60 25.79 -16.05
N HIS A 133 -3.69 26.18 -16.68
CA HIS A 133 -4.83 25.29 -16.94
C HIS A 133 -4.46 24.06 -17.79
N GLU A 134 -3.53 24.21 -18.76
CA GLU A 134 -3.10 23.09 -19.60
C GLU A 134 -2.39 22.00 -18.78
N ILE A 135 -1.52 22.39 -17.85
CA ILE A 135 -0.85 21.43 -16.94
C ILE A 135 -1.90 20.77 -16.05
N ALA A 136 -2.80 21.54 -15.43
CA ALA A 136 -3.84 20.98 -14.57
C ALA A 136 -4.76 19.97 -15.30
N ASP A 137 -5.11 20.22 -16.55
CA ASP A 137 -5.95 19.33 -17.35
C ASP A 137 -5.17 18.08 -17.82
N GLU A 138 -3.88 18.20 -18.04
CA GLU A 138 -2.98 17.10 -18.36
C GLU A 138 -2.77 16.19 -17.15
N GLU A 139 -2.53 16.74 -15.96
CA GLU A 139 -2.43 15.98 -14.71
C GLU A 139 -3.69 15.14 -14.45
N GLU A 140 -4.87 15.74 -14.52
CA GLU A 140 -6.14 15.00 -14.35
C GLU A 140 -6.33 13.90 -15.40
N ALA A 141 -5.85 14.10 -16.63
CA ALA A 141 -5.96 13.08 -17.69
C ALA A 141 -4.92 11.96 -17.57
N HIS A 142 -3.77 12.24 -16.96
CA HIS A 142 -2.71 11.27 -16.74
C HIS A 142 -3.11 10.24 -15.68
N GLU A 143 -3.71 10.71 -14.60
CA GLU A 143 -4.10 9.92 -13.44
C GLU A 143 -4.95 8.69 -13.83
N GLU A 144 -5.98 8.87 -14.63
CA GLU A 144 -6.91 7.77 -14.98
C GLU A 144 -6.40 6.81 -16.06
N ASN A 145 -5.63 7.32 -17.05
CA ASN A 145 -5.37 6.57 -18.27
C ASN A 145 -4.07 5.78 -18.28
N MET A 146 -3.02 6.25 -17.61
CA MET A 146 -1.70 5.62 -17.70
C MET A 146 -1.47 4.57 -16.61
N ILE A 147 -1.97 4.79 -15.42
CA ILE A 147 -1.79 3.87 -14.29
C ILE A 147 -2.64 2.63 -14.45
N GLY A 148 -3.86 2.76 -14.96
CA GLY A 148 -4.69 1.62 -15.32
C GLY A 148 -4.08 0.68 -16.37
N MET A 149 -3.06 1.14 -17.10
CA MET A 149 -2.32 0.32 -18.06
C MET A 149 -1.09 -0.40 -17.48
N LEU A 150 -0.69 -0.05 -16.25
CA LEU A 150 0.44 -0.71 -15.59
C LEU A 150 0.05 -2.13 -15.16
N ASP A 151 0.78 -3.12 -15.64
CA ASP A 151 0.60 -4.53 -15.28
C ASP A 151 1.62 -4.94 -14.22
N GLU A 152 1.17 -5.00 -12.97
CA GLU A 152 1.98 -5.47 -11.84
C GLU A 152 1.41 -6.76 -11.26
N GLU A 153 2.23 -7.82 -11.26
CA GLU A 153 1.83 -9.12 -10.74
C GLU A 153 1.43 -9.06 -9.26
N ARG A 154 2.10 -8.22 -8.45
CA ARG A 154 1.76 -8.03 -7.05
C ARG A 154 0.36 -7.48 -6.85
N LEU A 155 -0.05 -6.55 -7.70
CA LEU A 155 -1.38 -5.96 -7.65
C LEU A 155 -2.47 -6.99 -8.00
N ARG A 156 -2.21 -7.84 -8.99
CA ARG A 156 -3.16 -8.91 -9.39
C ARG A 156 -3.46 -9.90 -8.26
N TYR A 157 -2.48 -10.19 -7.41
CA TYR A 157 -2.65 -11.12 -6.27
C TYR A 157 -2.82 -10.41 -4.92
N SER A 158 -2.98 -9.07 -4.91
CA SER A 158 -3.18 -8.32 -3.66
C SER A 158 -4.39 -8.81 -2.89
N GLY A 159 -5.52 -9.09 -3.56
CA GLY A 159 -6.71 -9.65 -2.95
C GLY A 159 -6.47 -10.99 -2.24
N SER A 160 -5.64 -11.86 -2.81
CA SER A 160 -5.28 -13.15 -2.19
C SER A 160 -4.38 -12.96 -0.96
N VAL A 161 -3.47 -11.97 -0.99
CA VAL A 161 -2.66 -11.60 0.19
C VAL A 161 -3.54 -11.00 1.28
N VAL A 162 -4.46 -10.10 0.90
CA VAL A 162 -5.48 -9.50 1.78
C VAL A 162 -6.27 -10.58 2.49
N LEU A 163 -6.83 -11.52 1.73
CA LEU A 163 -7.65 -12.60 2.24
C LEU A 163 -6.90 -13.43 3.28
N GLY A 164 -5.70 -13.91 2.95
CA GLY A 164 -4.91 -14.75 3.86
C GLY A 164 -4.49 -14.02 5.14
N MET A 165 -4.06 -12.77 5.02
CA MET A 165 -3.61 -11.99 6.17
C MET A 165 -4.76 -11.59 7.09
N SER A 166 -5.90 -11.14 6.52
CA SER A 166 -7.06 -10.70 7.30
C SER A 166 -7.67 -11.85 8.09
N ASP A 167 -7.78 -13.01 7.46
CA ASP A 167 -8.34 -14.21 8.10
C ASP A 167 -7.42 -14.69 9.23
N ALA A 168 -6.10 -14.77 8.98
CA ALA A 168 -5.13 -15.13 10.01
C ALA A 168 -5.16 -14.17 11.20
N LEU A 169 -5.29 -12.85 10.95
CA LEU A 169 -5.38 -11.86 12.03
C LEU A 169 -6.62 -12.09 12.88
N VAL A 170 -7.78 -12.24 12.28
CA VAL A 170 -9.05 -12.39 13.01
C VAL A 170 -9.12 -13.73 13.74
N GLU A 171 -8.86 -14.83 13.04
CA GLU A 171 -8.96 -16.18 13.60
C GLU A 171 -7.92 -16.40 14.70
N LEU A 172 -6.64 -16.18 14.37
CA LEU A 172 -5.56 -16.53 15.30
C LEU A 172 -5.46 -15.59 16.49
N THR A 173 -5.72 -14.29 16.32
CA THR A 173 -5.75 -13.36 17.47
C THR A 173 -6.85 -13.73 18.44
N GLY A 174 -8.03 -14.11 17.94
CA GLY A 174 -9.12 -14.64 18.74
C GLY A 174 -8.76 -15.96 19.42
N ALA A 175 -8.21 -16.91 18.68
CA ALA A 175 -7.80 -18.21 19.22
C ALA A 175 -6.74 -18.07 20.31
N LEU A 176 -5.69 -17.26 20.08
CA LEU A 176 -4.64 -17.00 21.06
C LEU A 176 -5.18 -16.34 22.33
N ALA A 177 -6.14 -15.39 22.20
CA ALA A 177 -6.78 -14.80 23.35
C ALA A 177 -7.53 -15.86 24.18
N GLY A 178 -8.34 -16.71 23.56
CA GLY A 178 -9.04 -17.79 24.24
C GLY A 178 -8.09 -18.82 24.88
N LEU A 179 -7.11 -19.29 24.11
CA LEU A 179 -6.12 -20.29 24.57
C LEU A 179 -5.25 -19.78 25.73
N THR A 180 -4.86 -18.49 25.71
CA THR A 180 -4.03 -17.89 26.78
C THR A 180 -4.73 -17.99 28.12
N PHE A 181 -6.03 -17.69 28.19
CA PHE A 181 -6.77 -17.75 29.45
C PHE A 181 -7.26 -19.17 29.80
N ALA A 182 -7.41 -20.04 28.80
CA ALA A 182 -7.77 -21.43 29.02
C ALA A 182 -6.58 -22.25 29.54
N LEU A 183 -5.39 -22.12 28.95
CA LEU A 183 -4.24 -22.98 29.21
C LEU A 183 -3.24 -22.37 30.19
N GLN A 184 -3.08 -21.04 30.23
CA GLN A 184 -2.14 -20.29 31.07
C GLN A 184 -0.67 -20.77 30.99
N ASP A 185 -0.30 -21.48 29.94
CA ASP A 185 1.03 -21.98 29.67
C ASP A 185 1.51 -21.50 28.31
N LEU A 186 2.64 -20.79 28.27
CA LEU A 186 3.24 -20.20 27.07
C LEU A 186 3.48 -21.25 25.97
N ARG A 187 4.00 -22.42 26.34
CA ARG A 187 4.40 -23.46 25.39
C ARG A 187 3.17 -24.17 24.80
N LEU A 188 2.18 -24.43 25.64
CA LEU A 188 0.93 -25.05 25.18
C LEU A 188 0.15 -24.10 24.27
N VAL A 189 0.09 -22.79 24.59
CA VAL A 189 -0.53 -21.79 23.73
C VAL A 189 0.23 -21.67 22.40
N ALA A 190 1.57 -21.60 22.45
CA ALA A 190 2.40 -21.56 21.24
C ALA A 190 2.17 -22.82 20.36
N LEU A 191 2.20 -24.00 20.97
CA LEU A 191 2.00 -25.27 20.25
C LEU A 191 0.62 -25.31 19.60
N ALA A 192 -0.44 -25.04 20.37
CA ALA A 192 -1.80 -25.04 19.86
C ALA A 192 -1.99 -23.99 18.74
N GLY A 193 -1.48 -22.77 18.95
CA GLY A 193 -1.52 -21.69 17.96
C GLY A 193 -0.78 -22.03 16.66
N LEU A 194 0.42 -22.64 16.75
CA LEU A 194 1.16 -23.09 15.56
C LEU A 194 0.44 -24.22 14.82
N VAL A 195 -0.03 -25.26 15.53
CA VAL A 195 -0.69 -26.39 14.87
C VAL A 195 -1.96 -25.94 14.18
N THR A 196 -2.82 -25.16 14.85
CA THR A 196 -4.06 -24.66 14.27
C THR A 196 -3.77 -23.65 13.15
N GLY A 197 -2.87 -22.70 13.37
CA GLY A 197 -2.54 -21.68 12.39
C GLY A 197 -1.90 -22.24 11.11
N ILE A 198 -1.00 -23.22 11.22
CA ILE A 198 -0.41 -23.88 10.05
C ILE A 198 -1.48 -24.67 9.28
N ALA A 199 -2.34 -25.40 9.99
CA ALA A 199 -3.44 -26.15 9.37
C ALA A 199 -4.42 -25.21 8.65
N ALA A 200 -4.77 -24.08 9.29
CA ALA A 200 -5.61 -23.04 8.71
C ALA A 200 -4.97 -22.41 7.46
N ALA A 201 -3.66 -22.12 7.48
CA ALA A 201 -2.94 -21.60 6.32
C ALA A 201 -3.07 -22.55 5.10
N PHE A 202 -2.91 -23.85 5.29
CA PHE A 202 -3.11 -24.82 4.20
C PHE A 202 -4.57 -24.89 3.75
N SER A 203 -5.51 -24.82 4.68
CA SER A 203 -6.95 -24.81 4.37
C SER A 203 -7.33 -23.60 3.53
N MET A 204 -6.87 -22.40 3.92
CA MET A 204 -7.14 -21.17 3.17
C MET A 204 -6.50 -21.17 1.79
N GLY A 205 -5.25 -21.64 1.67
CA GLY A 205 -4.60 -21.79 0.37
C GLY A 205 -5.36 -22.76 -0.55
N ALA A 206 -5.84 -23.90 -0.02
CA ALA A 206 -6.65 -24.84 -0.78
C ALA A 206 -8.01 -24.24 -1.18
N SER A 207 -8.67 -23.52 -0.28
CA SER A 207 -9.94 -22.83 -0.54
C SER A 207 -9.80 -21.78 -1.65
N GLU A 208 -8.75 -20.96 -1.60
CA GLU A 208 -8.46 -19.97 -2.64
C GLU A 208 -8.19 -20.63 -4.00
N TYR A 209 -7.47 -21.76 -4.01
CA TYR A 209 -7.25 -22.53 -5.24
C TYR A 209 -8.57 -22.99 -5.87
N LEU A 210 -9.46 -23.56 -5.06
CA LEU A 210 -10.74 -24.07 -5.54
C LEU A 210 -11.68 -22.93 -5.99
N SER A 211 -11.73 -21.83 -5.24
CA SER A 211 -12.51 -20.64 -5.56
C SER A 211 -12.06 -20.01 -6.88
N SER A 212 -10.77 -19.74 -7.01
CA SER A 212 -10.18 -19.16 -8.24
C SER A 212 -10.46 -20.04 -9.48
N ARG A 213 -10.43 -21.35 -9.34
CA ARG A 213 -10.79 -22.28 -10.43
C ARG A 213 -12.28 -22.27 -10.76
N ALA A 214 -13.14 -22.20 -9.75
CA ALA A 214 -14.59 -22.18 -9.94
C ALA A 214 -15.05 -20.91 -10.65
N GLU A 215 -14.46 -19.76 -10.29
CA GLU A 215 -14.77 -18.45 -10.85
C GLU A 215 -14.16 -18.23 -12.24
N LYS A 216 -13.34 -19.16 -12.75
CA LYS A 216 -12.63 -19.05 -14.04
C LYS A 216 -11.86 -17.73 -14.17
N LYS A 217 -11.28 -17.27 -13.07
CA LYS A 217 -10.43 -16.06 -13.07
C LYS A 217 -9.32 -16.21 -14.11
N SER A 218 -8.96 -15.11 -14.76
CA SER A 218 -7.84 -15.06 -15.72
C SER A 218 -6.48 -15.29 -15.06
N GLU A 219 -6.42 -15.18 -13.74
CA GLU A 219 -5.24 -15.32 -12.91
C GLU A 219 -4.92 -16.80 -12.63
N SER A 220 -3.67 -17.08 -12.34
CA SER A 220 -3.25 -18.43 -11.98
C SER A 220 -3.76 -18.80 -10.60
N ALA A 221 -4.71 -19.74 -10.51
CA ALA A 221 -5.25 -20.25 -9.25
C ALA A 221 -4.16 -20.79 -8.31
N VAL A 222 -3.08 -21.35 -8.85
CA VAL A 222 -1.93 -21.83 -8.05
C VAL A 222 -1.19 -20.68 -7.40
N LYS A 223 -0.98 -19.57 -8.13
CA LYS A 223 -0.31 -18.39 -7.58
C LYS A 223 -1.18 -17.68 -6.54
N ALA A 224 -2.48 -17.52 -6.80
CA ALA A 224 -3.43 -16.98 -5.83
C ALA A 224 -3.40 -17.78 -4.51
N ALA A 225 -3.55 -19.09 -4.61
CA ALA A 225 -3.45 -19.99 -3.45
C ALA A 225 -2.11 -19.88 -2.70
N PHE A 226 -1.00 -19.77 -3.43
CA PHE A 226 0.31 -19.61 -2.81
C PHE A 226 0.44 -18.27 -2.07
N PHE A 227 -0.04 -17.19 -2.64
CA PHE A 227 -0.02 -15.87 -1.98
C PHE A 227 -0.92 -15.84 -0.74
N THR A 228 -2.10 -16.44 -0.79
CA THR A 228 -2.98 -16.60 0.38
C THR A 228 -2.31 -17.44 1.46
N TRP A 229 -1.76 -18.61 1.11
CA TRP A 229 -1.07 -19.50 2.05
C TRP A 229 0.12 -18.84 2.73
N ILE A 230 1.00 -18.19 1.97
CA ILE A 230 2.22 -17.61 2.52
C ILE A 230 1.93 -16.39 3.39
N SER A 231 0.97 -15.52 3.01
CA SER A 231 0.59 -14.37 3.80
C SER A 231 -0.06 -14.79 5.13
N TYR A 232 -0.91 -15.80 5.09
CA TYR A 232 -1.48 -16.43 6.28
C TYR A 232 -0.37 -16.96 7.20
N LEU A 233 0.52 -17.79 6.66
CA LEU A 233 1.60 -18.42 7.42
C LEU A 233 2.54 -17.39 8.07
N ILE A 234 2.92 -16.34 7.36
CA ILE A 234 3.76 -15.26 7.92
C ILE A 234 3.02 -14.59 9.08
N THR A 235 1.75 -14.30 8.94
CA THR A 235 0.91 -13.71 9.99
C THR A 235 0.85 -14.62 11.24
N VAL A 236 0.65 -15.92 11.05
CA VAL A 236 0.68 -16.92 12.12
C VAL A 236 2.00 -16.87 12.89
N LEU A 237 3.13 -16.92 12.18
CA LEU A 237 4.46 -16.91 12.79
C LEU A 237 4.71 -15.62 13.59
N LEU A 238 4.27 -14.48 13.07
CA LEU A 238 4.40 -13.19 13.74
C LEU A 238 3.56 -13.14 15.04
N LEU A 239 2.28 -13.57 14.96
CA LEU A 239 1.36 -13.52 16.11
C LEU A 239 1.73 -14.54 17.20
N VAL A 240 2.29 -15.69 16.85
CA VAL A 240 2.74 -16.70 17.85
C VAL A 240 4.12 -16.39 18.41
N SER A 241 4.93 -15.58 17.71
CA SER A 241 6.33 -15.32 18.12
C SER A 241 6.47 -14.84 19.56
N PRO A 242 5.60 -14.00 20.17
CA PRO A 242 5.75 -13.63 21.57
C PRO A 242 5.72 -14.82 22.53
N TYR A 243 4.84 -15.80 22.29
CA TYR A 243 4.74 -17.01 23.13
C TYR A 243 5.97 -17.91 23.03
N LEU A 244 6.74 -17.81 21.94
CA LEU A 244 8.00 -18.54 21.76
C LEU A 244 9.20 -17.81 22.36
N LEU A 245 9.14 -16.46 22.41
CA LEU A 245 10.25 -15.61 22.86
C LEU A 245 10.21 -15.36 24.37
N PHE A 246 9.03 -15.29 24.98
CA PHE A 246 8.90 -15.18 26.43
C PHE A 246 9.21 -16.52 27.09
N ASN A 247 9.93 -16.46 28.22
CA ASN A 247 10.24 -17.63 29.06
C ASN A 247 9.42 -17.60 30.34
N VAL A 248 9.20 -18.76 30.93
CA VAL A 248 8.54 -18.90 32.25
C VAL A 248 9.25 -18.12 33.34
N ASP A 249 10.57 -17.95 33.21
CA ASP A 249 11.42 -17.18 34.13
C ASP A 249 11.48 -15.68 33.78
N SER A 250 10.69 -15.24 32.79
CA SER A 250 10.63 -13.81 32.46
C SER A 250 10.08 -13.04 33.66
N PRO A 251 10.74 -11.92 34.07
CA PRO A 251 10.31 -11.19 35.25
C PRO A 251 8.87 -10.66 35.05
N ASP A 252 8.05 -10.78 36.06
CA ASP A 252 6.70 -10.19 36.10
C ASP A 252 6.80 -8.68 35.88
N TYR A 253 6.44 -8.23 34.69
CA TYR A 253 6.41 -6.81 34.41
C TYR A 253 5.10 -6.23 34.94
N GLN A 254 5.20 -5.33 35.89
CA GLN A 254 4.05 -4.70 36.56
C GLN A 254 3.02 -5.69 37.20
N GLY A 255 3.45 -6.88 37.61
CA GLY A 255 2.58 -7.89 38.19
C GLY A 255 1.71 -8.66 37.16
N LEU A 256 2.04 -8.59 35.86
CA LEU A 256 1.39 -9.37 34.82
C LEU A 256 2.16 -10.69 34.60
N GLU A 257 1.43 -11.78 34.55
CA GLU A 257 1.99 -13.10 34.27
C GLU A 257 2.54 -13.18 32.82
N PRO A 258 3.59 -14.01 32.56
CA PRO A 258 4.27 -14.07 31.27
C PRO A 258 3.33 -14.37 30.08
N HIS A 259 2.32 -15.22 30.26
CA HIS A 259 1.35 -15.54 29.21
C HIS A 259 0.46 -14.34 28.83
N VAL A 260 0.14 -13.47 29.81
CA VAL A 260 -0.61 -12.22 29.56
C VAL A 260 0.28 -11.19 28.85
N GLN A 261 1.56 -11.12 29.23
CA GLN A 261 2.54 -10.25 28.55
C GLN A 261 2.69 -10.65 27.08
N ALA A 262 2.81 -11.97 26.79
CA ALA A 262 2.88 -12.50 25.44
C ALA A 262 1.62 -12.15 24.63
N LEU A 263 0.43 -12.26 25.22
CA LEU A 263 -0.83 -11.87 24.58
C LEU A 263 -0.87 -10.39 24.24
N LEU A 264 -0.45 -9.52 25.17
CA LEU A 264 -0.39 -8.07 24.90
C LEU A 264 0.57 -7.74 23.76
N CYS A 265 1.74 -8.39 23.71
CA CYS A 265 2.67 -8.25 22.60
C CYS A 265 2.03 -8.74 21.27
N THR A 266 1.30 -9.85 21.29
CA THR A 266 0.56 -10.35 20.13
C THR A 266 -0.47 -9.32 19.63
N PHE A 267 -1.23 -8.67 20.52
CA PHE A 267 -2.15 -7.62 20.14
C PHE A 267 -1.43 -6.41 19.51
N VAL A 268 -0.29 -6.00 20.08
CA VAL A 268 0.50 -4.90 19.50
C VAL A 268 1.00 -5.27 18.10
N ILE A 269 1.53 -6.49 17.92
CA ILE A 269 1.97 -6.99 16.61
C ILE A 269 0.77 -7.04 15.63
N GLY A 270 -0.37 -7.56 16.07
CA GLY A 270 -1.59 -7.60 15.28
C GLY A 270 -2.03 -6.21 14.82
N LEU A 271 -2.07 -5.23 15.72
CA LEU A 271 -2.40 -3.85 15.38
C LEU A 271 -1.42 -3.22 14.40
N LEU A 272 -0.12 -3.51 14.53
CA LEU A 272 0.89 -3.04 13.56
C LEU A 272 0.69 -3.67 12.18
N ILE A 273 0.41 -4.97 12.12
CA ILE A 273 0.10 -5.64 10.85
C ILE A 273 -1.17 -5.03 10.23
N VAL A 274 -2.23 -4.83 11.01
CA VAL A 274 -3.47 -4.17 10.56
C VAL A 274 -3.19 -2.77 10.03
N ALA A 275 -2.36 -1.98 10.73
CA ALA A 275 -2.03 -0.62 10.31
C ALA A 275 -1.26 -0.60 8.97
N VAL A 276 -0.20 -1.41 8.85
CA VAL A 276 0.61 -1.50 7.62
C VAL A 276 -0.23 -2.01 6.46
N PHE A 277 -1.04 -3.03 6.71
CA PHE A 277 -1.90 -3.64 5.71
C PHE A 277 -2.99 -2.67 5.22
N ASN A 278 -3.75 -2.04 6.13
CA ASN A 278 -4.79 -1.09 5.74
C ASN A 278 -4.20 0.17 5.09
N PHE A 279 -2.97 0.57 5.46
CA PHE A 279 -2.28 1.64 4.75
C PHE A 279 -1.99 1.25 3.29
N TYR A 280 -1.52 0.01 3.04
CA TYR A 280 -1.34 -0.49 1.69
C TYR A 280 -2.65 -0.50 0.89
N VAL A 281 -3.71 -1.06 1.47
CA VAL A 281 -5.03 -1.15 0.81
C VAL A 281 -5.61 0.24 0.57
N SER A 282 -5.48 1.17 1.52
CA SER A 282 -6.03 2.53 1.38
C SER A 282 -5.40 3.29 0.21
N VAL A 283 -4.10 3.09 -0.03
CA VAL A 283 -3.41 3.70 -1.18
C VAL A 283 -3.79 3.02 -2.49
N VAL A 284 -3.83 1.67 -2.51
CA VAL A 284 -4.09 0.92 -3.75
C VAL A 284 -5.54 1.02 -4.20
N GLU A 285 -6.49 0.97 -3.27
CA GLU A 285 -7.94 1.00 -3.54
C GLU A 285 -8.55 2.40 -3.39
N GLU A 286 -7.74 3.42 -3.04
CA GLU A 286 -8.17 4.82 -2.85
C GLU A 286 -9.31 4.96 -1.82
N VAL A 287 -9.25 4.15 -0.76
CA VAL A 287 -10.25 4.15 0.32
C VAL A 287 -9.70 4.79 1.60
N SER A 288 -10.60 5.27 2.46
CA SER A 288 -10.20 5.89 3.73
C SER A 288 -9.49 4.89 4.66
N PHE A 289 -8.23 5.18 5.00
CA PHE A 289 -7.45 4.41 5.97
C PHE A 289 -8.15 4.26 7.31
N SER A 290 -8.65 5.38 7.87
CA SER A 290 -9.26 5.40 9.20
C SER A 290 -10.50 4.50 9.27
N SER A 291 -11.33 4.49 8.23
CA SER A 291 -12.54 3.66 8.18
C SER A 291 -12.19 2.17 8.17
N ARG A 292 -11.28 1.76 7.27
CA ARG A 292 -10.86 0.36 7.15
C ARG A 292 -10.10 -0.14 8.38
N PHE A 293 -9.23 0.72 8.93
CA PHE A 293 -8.49 0.39 10.15
C PHE A 293 -9.40 0.18 11.34
N LEU A 294 -10.36 1.09 11.59
CA LEU A 294 -11.30 0.97 12.69
C LEU A 294 -12.25 -0.21 12.54
N GLU A 295 -12.71 -0.50 11.33
CA GLU A 295 -13.50 -1.69 11.03
C GLU A 295 -12.75 -2.97 11.41
N MET A 296 -11.51 -3.11 10.94
CA MET A 296 -10.68 -4.29 11.21
C MET A 296 -10.37 -4.44 12.70
N VAL A 297 -9.98 -3.35 13.38
CA VAL A 297 -9.73 -3.35 14.83
C VAL A 297 -11.00 -3.69 15.61
N GLY A 298 -12.17 -3.20 15.18
CA GLY A 298 -13.45 -3.54 15.76
C GLY A 298 -13.76 -5.04 15.66
N ILE A 299 -13.57 -5.63 14.49
CA ILE A 299 -13.75 -7.08 14.27
C ILE A 299 -12.80 -7.88 15.15
N LEU A 300 -11.49 -7.54 15.16
CA LEU A 300 -10.49 -8.18 16.01
C LEU A 300 -10.87 -8.13 17.48
N GLY A 301 -11.31 -6.96 17.96
CA GLY A 301 -11.74 -6.77 19.35
C GLY A 301 -12.93 -7.64 19.72
N VAL A 302 -13.98 -7.66 18.89
CA VAL A 302 -15.17 -8.46 19.13
C VAL A 302 -14.85 -9.96 19.14
N VAL A 303 -14.11 -10.45 18.15
CA VAL A 303 -13.75 -11.88 18.09
C VAL A 303 -12.87 -12.27 19.26
N SER A 304 -11.88 -11.44 19.63
CA SER A 304 -11.02 -11.70 20.79
C SER A 304 -11.80 -11.74 22.11
N LEU A 305 -12.77 -10.84 22.31
CA LEU A 305 -13.61 -10.83 23.50
C LEU A 305 -14.50 -12.06 23.61
N ILE A 306 -15.11 -12.50 22.49
CA ILE A 306 -15.92 -13.71 22.45
C ILE A 306 -15.04 -14.92 22.77
N SER A 307 -13.89 -15.04 22.13
CA SER A 307 -12.95 -16.16 22.33
C SER A 307 -12.39 -16.20 23.75
N TYR A 308 -12.08 -15.02 24.33
CA TYR A 308 -11.72 -14.89 25.75
C TYR A 308 -12.80 -15.44 26.67
N GLY A 309 -14.06 -15.05 26.46
CA GLY A 309 -15.20 -15.55 27.23
C GLY A 309 -15.38 -17.06 27.12
N ILE A 310 -15.23 -17.60 25.91
CA ILE A 310 -15.27 -19.06 25.67
C ILE A 310 -14.12 -19.74 26.40
N GLY A 311 -12.89 -19.20 26.35
CA GLY A 311 -11.72 -19.75 27.04
C GLY A 311 -11.93 -19.90 28.55
N ILE A 312 -12.45 -18.86 29.20
CA ILE A 312 -12.78 -18.89 30.64
C ILE A 312 -13.88 -19.93 30.94
N LEU A 313 -14.95 -19.94 30.13
CA LEU A 313 -16.06 -20.86 30.28
C LEU A 313 -15.61 -22.32 30.19
N LEU A 314 -14.83 -22.65 29.18
CA LEU A 314 -14.33 -24.01 28.95
C LEU A 314 -13.37 -24.45 30.06
N ARG A 315 -12.49 -23.56 30.53
CA ARG A 315 -11.62 -23.85 31.67
C ARG A 315 -12.43 -24.21 32.91
N GLY A 316 -13.44 -23.41 33.26
CA GLY A 316 -14.30 -23.69 34.41
C GLY A 316 -15.12 -24.95 34.26
N ALA A 317 -15.68 -25.22 33.06
CA ALA A 317 -16.52 -26.38 32.79
C ALA A 317 -15.74 -27.71 32.75
N LEU A 318 -14.50 -27.68 32.26
CA LEU A 318 -13.65 -28.88 32.13
C LEU A 318 -12.78 -29.14 33.35
N GLY A 319 -12.76 -28.23 34.35
CA GLY A 319 -11.97 -28.41 35.57
C GLY A 319 -10.48 -28.47 35.31
N ILE A 320 -10.01 -27.76 34.26
CA ILE A 320 -8.57 -27.71 33.92
C ILE A 320 -7.89 -26.81 34.95
N GLU A 321 -7.31 -27.42 35.98
CA GLU A 321 -6.34 -26.78 36.87
C GLU A 321 -4.95 -26.98 36.27
N VAL A 322 -4.33 -25.92 35.79
CA VAL A 322 -2.94 -25.91 35.30
C VAL A 322 -2.04 -25.26 36.35
#